data_894e57b794ff26fd36e6c8ecd365c3a4
#
_entry.id   894e57b794ff26fd36e6c8ecd365c3a4
#
_cell.length_a   1.000
_cell.length_b   1.000
_cell.length_c   1.000
_cell.angle_alpha   90.00
_cell.angle_beta   90.00
_cell.angle_gamma   90.00
#
_symmetry.space_group_name_H-M   'P 1'
#
loop_
_entity.id
_entity.type
_entity.pdbx_description
1 polymer ?
#
loop_
_entity_poly.entity_id
_entity_poly.type
_entity_poly.pdbx_seq_one_letter_code
_entity_poly.pdbx_strand_id
1 'polypeptide(L)'
;SRGLGDVYKRQKWTHKDNFNGNLSDLARSARYRLINEWRKDIKYVLIGHTQNDQIETFLMNLKRGSGIDGLKGMAAVSKRPEGYFILRPLLNTKRESLKQFLRVRNIEWLSDPSNSNEEFERIVQRKTWELLKSKGFSESRVELAAQHMQRAHHALNQMLPIHFNQIGKQELTDLFLQYDGFFSLADEFQVRLISAIVMWNVSSQYRPRFKAVLNVLKQIKSKKTAVLGGTVFYHHDGQIRITTELKFIQNISVKCKSKNAWRDIWVVKKEIKEAYVSAIGIEGNKQLSRMQKSMMPYRSRVIQPGIFIKEKLICAPTIDSECANYLSFCGIKFIDFLMSH
;
A
#
# COMPACT_ATOMS: atom_id res chain seq x y z
N SER A 1 31.95 12.53 -3.02
CA SER A 1 32.57 11.48 -2.25
C SER A 1 33.85 11.04 -2.97
N ARG A 2 34.99 11.41 -2.44
CA ARG A 2 36.30 10.86 -2.77
C ARG A 2 36.71 10.00 -1.58
N GLY A 3 36.25 8.79 -1.51
CA GLY A 3 36.54 7.87 -0.43
C GLY A 3 36.73 6.48 -0.97
N LEU A 4 37.66 5.78 -0.40
CA LEU A 4 38.05 4.40 -0.61
C LEU A 4 36.91 3.50 -1.10
N GLY A 5 36.90 3.19 -2.42
CA GLY A 5 36.04 2.14 -2.98
C GLY A 5 34.58 2.50 -3.26
N ASP A 6 34.20 3.76 -3.26
CA ASP A 6 32.85 4.18 -3.60
C ASP A 6 32.49 3.84 -5.07
N VAL A 7 31.52 2.99 -5.25
CA VAL A 7 30.98 2.65 -6.57
C VAL A 7 29.78 3.56 -6.87
N TYR A 8 29.93 4.42 -7.87
CA TYR A 8 28.84 5.25 -8.36
C TYR A 8 28.05 4.51 -9.44
N LYS A 9 26.71 4.46 -9.26
CA LYS A 9 25.80 4.14 -10.36
C LYS A 9 24.96 5.37 -10.71
N ARG A 10 25.23 5.93 -11.89
CA ARG A 10 24.39 6.97 -12.45
C ARG A 10 23.40 6.31 -13.42
N GLN A 11 22.11 6.34 -13.12
CA GLN A 11 21.06 5.85 -13.99
C GLN A 11 20.29 7.04 -14.57
N LYS A 12 20.11 7.03 -15.90
CA LYS A 12 19.31 8.05 -16.58
C LYS A 12 17.83 7.69 -16.45
N TRP A 13 17.05 8.60 -15.88
CA TRP A 13 15.62 8.49 -15.85
C TRP A 13 15.02 9.31 -16.99
N THR A 14 14.35 8.63 -17.95
CA THR A 14 13.59 9.26 -19.03
C THR A 14 12.11 9.32 -18.65
N HIS A 15 11.53 10.50 -18.65
CA HIS A 15 10.08 10.69 -18.48
C HIS A 15 9.50 11.26 -19.79
N LYS A 16 8.23 10.99 -20.06
CA LYS A 16 7.50 11.63 -21.16
C LYS A 16 7.12 13.05 -20.72
N ASP A 17 7.35 14.02 -21.60
CA ASP A 17 7.24 15.47 -21.32
C ASP A 17 5.79 15.95 -21.00
N ASN A 18 4.77 15.13 -21.26
CA ASN A 18 3.37 15.48 -20.95
C ASN A 18 2.88 14.69 -19.72
N PHE A 19 3.17 15.21 -18.53
CA PHE A 19 2.77 14.56 -17.29
C PHE A 19 1.79 15.41 -16.48
N ASN A 20 0.55 14.94 -16.34
CA ASN A 20 -0.44 15.46 -15.38
C ASN A 20 -0.22 14.76 -14.03
N GLY A 21 0.66 15.28 -13.15
CA GLY A 21 0.90 14.70 -11.84
C GLY A 21 2.00 15.37 -11.03
N ASN A 22 2.19 14.93 -9.78
CA ASN A 22 3.25 15.44 -8.90
C ASN A 22 4.60 14.84 -9.30
N LEU A 23 5.46 15.64 -9.95
CA LEU A 23 6.80 15.24 -10.40
C LEU A 23 7.66 14.65 -9.25
N SER A 24 7.52 15.19 -8.04
CA SER A 24 8.24 14.71 -6.86
C SER A 24 7.88 13.26 -6.48
N ASP A 25 6.60 12.89 -6.58
CA ASP A 25 6.14 11.53 -6.28
C ASP A 25 6.60 10.54 -7.35
N LEU A 26 6.63 10.98 -8.61
CA LEU A 26 7.16 10.17 -9.71
C LEU A 26 8.66 9.93 -9.58
N ALA A 27 9.42 10.98 -9.31
CA ALA A 27 10.86 10.89 -9.10
C ALA A 27 11.18 9.98 -7.89
N ARG A 28 10.34 10.05 -6.83
CA ARG A 28 10.43 9.17 -5.68
C ARG A 28 10.17 7.71 -6.08
N SER A 29 9.11 7.44 -6.82
CA SER A 29 8.74 6.09 -7.28
C SER A 29 9.80 5.52 -8.21
N ALA A 30 10.30 6.33 -9.16
CA ALA A 30 11.39 5.95 -10.06
C ALA A 30 12.68 5.60 -9.28
N ARG A 31 13.02 6.40 -8.27
CA ARG A 31 14.18 6.13 -7.39
C ARG A 31 14.09 4.77 -6.73
N TYR A 32 12.95 4.43 -6.12
CA TYR A 32 12.80 3.13 -5.44
C TYR A 32 12.79 1.96 -6.43
N ARG A 33 12.21 2.14 -7.62
CA ARG A 33 12.29 1.14 -8.68
C ARG A 33 13.74 0.88 -9.10
N LEU A 34 14.50 1.93 -9.39
CA LEU A 34 15.91 1.83 -9.77
C LEU A 34 16.77 1.21 -8.66
N ILE A 35 16.49 1.53 -7.40
CA ILE A 35 17.15 0.89 -6.25
C ILE A 35 16.83 -0.60 -6.23
N ASN A 36 15.57 -0.99 -6.43
CA ASN A 36 15.16 -2.39 -6.44
C ASN A 36 15.83 -3.18 -7.56
N GLU A 37 15.91 -2.62 -8.77
CA GLU A 37 16.59 -3.24 -9.90
C GLU A 37 18.11 -3.41 -9.64
N TRP A 38 18.74 -2.40 -9.00
CA TRP A 38 20.17 -2.42 -8.74
C TRP A 38 20.58 -3.30 -7.56
N ARG A 39 19.80 -3.35 -6.48
CA ARG A 39 20.19 -3.98 -5.21
C ARG A 39 20.40 -5.49 -5.31
N LYS A 40 19.83 -6.16 -6.32
CA LYS A 40 19.83 -7.63 -6.45
C LYS A 40 19.39 -8.30 -5.14
N ASP A 41 20.31 -9.02 -4.45
CA ASP A 41 20.05 -9.74 -3.20
C ASP A 41 20.28 -8.91 -1.93
N ILE A 42 20.67 -7.65 -2.06
CA ILE A 42 20.89 -6.75 -0.90
C ILE A 42 19.56 -6.51 -0.20
N LYS A 43 19.48 -6.89 1.07
CA LYS A 43 18.26 -6.78 1.90
C LYS A 43 18.10 -5.42 2.56
N TYR A 44 19.17 -4.66 2.72
CA TYR A 44 19.16 -3.38 3.47
C TYR A 44 19.71 -2.26 2.61
N VAL A 45 18.94 -1.17 2.51
CA VAL A 45 19.32 0.05 1.78
C VAL A 45 19.33 1.22 2.76
N LEU A 46 20.46 1.89 2.89
CA LEU A 46 20.60 3.04 3.78
C LEU A 46 20.26 4.32 3.01
N ILE A 47 19.46 5.20 3.63
CA ILE A 47 19.11 6.51 3.07
C ILE A 47 19.48 7.60 4.08
N GLY A 48 20.15 8.66 3.60
CA GLY A 48 20.69 9.76 4.39
C GLY A 48 19.64 10.82 4.81
N HIS A 49 18.42 10.42 5.19
CA HIS A 49 17.46 11.35 5.78
C HIS A 49 17.91 11.77 7.18
N THR A 50 17.73 13.06 7.48
CA THR A 50 18.15 13.71 8.72
C THR A 50 16.96 14.17 9.55
N GLN A 51 17.19 14.70 10.75
CA GLN A 51 16.17 15.33 11.59
C GLN A 51 15.46 16.48 10.86
N ASN A 52 16.21 17.26 10.08
CA ASN A 52 15.64 18.33 9.27
C ASN A 52 14.60 17.81 8.25
N ASP A 53 14.86 16.65 7.64
CA ASP A 53 13.91 16.02 6.70
C ASP A 53 12.64 15.51 7.44
N GLN A 54 12.75 15.12 8.73
CA GLN A 54 11.59 14.79 9.57
C GLN A 54 10.71 16.01 9.81
N ILE A 55 11.31 17.14 10.16
CA ILE A 55 10.59 18.39 10.41
C ILE A 55 9.90 18.87 9.13
N GLU A 56 10.62 18.87 7.99
CA GLU A 56 10.04 19.20 6.69
C GLU A 56 8.82 18.31 6.39
N THR A 57 8.94 17.00 6.61
CA THR A 57 7.86 16.02 6.39
C THR A 57 6.67 16.27 7.33
N PHE A 58 6.95 16.56 8.61
CA PHE A 58 5.92 16.88 9.60
C PHE A 58 5.11 18.12 9.19
N LEU A 59 5.79 19.20 8.81
CA LEU A 59 5.15 20.46 8.38
C LEU A 59 4.35 20.28 7.08
N MET A 60 4.88 19.53 6.10
CA MET A 60 4.16 19.20 4.87
C MET A 60 2.85 18.45 5.18
N ASN A 61 2.90 17.48 6.06
CA ASN A 61 1.74 16.68 6.43
C ASN A 61 0.74 17.49 7.27
N LEU A 62 1.21 18.36 8.17
CA LEU A 62 0.38 19.27 8.94
C LEU A 62 -0.37 20.25 8.01
N LYS A 63 0.33 20.85 7.05
CA LYS A 63 -0.27 21.72 6.02
C LYS A 63 -1.38 21.03 5.23
N ARG A 64 -1.24 19.72 4.99
CA ARG A 64 -2.23 18.89 4.28
C ARG A 64 -3.39 18.42 5.16
N GLY A 65 -3.41 18.77 6.45
CA GLY A 65 -4.41 18.29 7.40
C GLY A 65 -4.29 16.79 7.70
N SER A 66 -3.09 16.25 7.64
CA SER A 66 -2.89 14.82 7.94
C SER A 66 -3.12 14.52 9.42
N GLY A 67 -3.79 13.42 9.71
CA GLY A 67 -3.92 12.88 11.06
C GLY A 67 -2.65 12.14 11.55
N ILE A 68 -2.82 11.28 12.54
CA ILE A 68 -1.77 10.51 13.22
C ILE A 68 -0.81 9.83 12.23
N ASP A 69 -1.35 9.20 11.18
CA ASP A 69 -0.55 8.45 10.20
C ASP A 69 0.41 9.30 9.37
N GLY A 70 0.06 10.55 9.11
CA GLY A 70 0.95 11.48 8.41
C GLY A 70 1.91 12.17 9.38
N LEU A 71 1.42 12.60 10.55
CA LEU A 71 2.22 13.37 11.52
C LEU A 71 3.25 12.54 12.27
N LYS A 72 3.14 11.20 12.26
CA LYS A 72 4.18 10.32 12.83
C LYS A 72 5.55 10.43 12.15
N GLY A 73 5.63 11.12 10.99
CA GLY A 73 6.87 11.28 10.24
C GLY A 73 7.37 9.99 9.58
N MET A 74 8.67 9.97 9.24
CA MET A 74 9.32 8.80 8.64
C MET A 74 9.77 7.81 9.71
N ALA A 75 9.58 6.52 9.47
CA ALA A 75 10.12 5.48 10.33
C ALA A 75 11.63 5.29 10.10
N ALA A 76 12.38 4.97 11.15
CA ALA A 76 13.82 4.65 11.06
C ALA A 76 14.06 3.41 10.18
N VAL A 77 13.15 2.43 10.26
CA VAL A 77 13.15 1.21 9.46
C VAL A 77 11.81 1.10 8.73
N SER A 78 11.83 0.83 7.44
CA SER A 78 10.61 0.56 6.68
C SER A 78 10.82 -0.59 5.69
N LYS A 79 9.96 -1.60 5.75
CA LYS A 79 9.94 -2.72 4.80
C LYS A 79 9.31 -2.27 3.49
N ARG A 80 9.89 -2.70 2.40
CA ARG A 80 9.35 -2.48 1.06
C ARG A 80 8.62 -3.73 0.57
N PRO A 81 7.57 -3.59 -0.27
CA PRO A 81 6.87 -4.75 -0.85
C PRO A 81 7.79 -5.66 -1.65
N GLU A 82 8.83 -5.08 -2.25
CA GLU A 82 9.84 -5.82 -3.02
C GLU A 82 10.79 -6.65 -2.13
N GLY A 83 10.51 -6.74 -0.82
CA GLY A 83 11.17 -7.65 0.13
C GLY A 83 12.46 -7.11 0.76
N TYR A 84 12.79 -5.83 0.60
CA TYR A 84 13.96 -5.22 1.24
C TYR A 84 13.58 -4.16 2.29
N PHE A 85 14.56 -3.74 3.09
CA PHE A 85 14.37 -2.74 4.15
C PHE A 85 15.11 -1.46 3.80
N ILE A 86 14.45 -0.34 4.04
CA ILE A 86 15.07 0.99 4.05
C ILE A 86 15.40 1.34 5.49
N LEU A 87 16.66 1.67 5.72
CA LEU A 87 17.18 2.14 6.99
C LEU A 87 17.55 3.62 6.90
N ARG A 88 17.22 4.39 7.94
CA ARG A 88 17.51 5.84 8.03
C ARG A 88 18.33 6.12 9.29
N PRO A 89 19.62 5.78 9.29
CA PRO A 89 20.44 5.86 10.49
C PRO A 89 20.68 7.29 10.99
N LEU A 90 20.53 8.30 10.11
CA LEU A 90 20.76 9.70 10.43
C LEU A 90 19.47 10.47 10.80
N LEU A 91 18.35 9.77 10.95
CA LEU A 91 17.03 10.40 11.09
C LEU A 91 16.92 11.30 12.34
N ASN A 92 17.69 11.00 13.40
CA ASN A 92 17.73 11.78 14.62
C ASN A 92 18.97 12.71 14.69
N THR A 93 19.70 12.85 13.56
CA THR A 93 20.91 13.68 13.50
C THR A 93 20.62 14.97 12.77
N LYS A 94 21.01 16.11 13.37
CA LYS A 94 20.91 17.43 12.74
C LYS A 94 21.85 17.53 11.55
N ARG A 95 21.37 18.13 10.47
CA ARG A 95 22.20 18.38 9.27
C ARG A 95 23.45 19.20 9.58
N GLU A 96 23.35 20.17 10.50
CA GLU A 96 24.49 21.00 10.89
C GLU A 96 25.55 20.21 11.66
N SER A 97 25.16 19.28 12.51
CA SER A 97 26.10 18.36 13.19
C SER A 97 26.88 17.50 12.18
N LEU A 98 26.23 17.07 11.11
CA LEU A 98 26.92 16.34 10.03
C LEU A 98 27.91 17.22 9.27
N LYS A 99 27.54 18.48 8.99
CA LYS A 99 28.47 19.43 8.35
C LYS A 99 29.66 19.71 9.27
N GLN A 100 29.44 19.91 10.56
CA GLN A 100 30.52 20.10 11.52
C GLN A 100 31.47 18.89 11.57
N PHE A 101 30.92 17.67 11.61
CA PHE A 101 31.67 16.43 11.53
C PHE A 101 32.59 16.35 10.30
N LEU A 102 32.08 16.77 9.13
CA LEU A 102 32.86 16.80 7.88
C LEU A 102 33.94 17.89 7.91
N ARG A 103 33.61 19.11 8.43
CA ARG A 103 34.58 20.22 8.56
C ARG A 103 35.78 19.82 9.44
N VAL A 104 35.51 19.21 10.59
CA VAL A 104 36.60 18.75 11.49
C VAL A 104 37.51 17.72 10.84
N ARG A 105 37.03 16.98 9.86
CA ARG A 105 37.79 15.96 9.12
C ARG A 105 38.32 16.45 7.77
N ASN A 106 38.18 17.75 7.47
CA ASN A 106 38.55 18.34 6.20
C ASN A 106 37.96 17.60 4.98
N ILE A 107 36.72 17.10 5.12
CA ILE A 107 35.99 16.43 4.06
C ILE A 107 35.05 17.44 3.41
N GLU A 108 35.28 17.70 2.11
CA GLU A 108 34.39 18.53 1.31
C GLU A 108 33.07 17.81 0.99
N TRP A 109 31.97 18.56 0.95
CA TRP A 109 30.65 18.06 0.51
C TRP A 109 30.12 18.89 -0.66
N LEU A 110 29.34 18.25 -1.51
CA LEU A 110 28.68 18.92 -2.62
C LEU A 110 27.41 19.62 -2.14
N SER A 111 27.23 20.84 -2.58
CA SER A 111 25.94 21.56 -2.46
C SER A 111 25.17 21.40 -3.78
N ASP A 112 24.03 20.76 -3.72
CA ASP A 112 23.17 20.59 -4.91
C ASP A 112 22.42 21.90 -5.18
N PRO A 113 22.58 22.53 -6.36
CA PRO A 113 21.88 23.77 -6.72
C PRO A 113 20.35 23.64 -6.68
N SER A 114 19.80 22.44 -6.91
CA SER A 114 18.35 22.21 -6.80
C SER A 114 17.79 22.44 -5.40
N ASN A 115 18.64 22.49 -4.38
CA ASN A 115 18.24 22.81 -3.00
C ASN A 115 17.81 24.27 -2.81
N SER A 116 17.95 25.15 -3.79
CA SER A 116 17.53 26.55 -3.76
C SER A 116 16.28 26.84 -4.62
N ASN A 117 15.78 25.89 -5.39
CA ASN A 117 14.61 26.09 -6.25
C ASN A 117 13.30 26.09 -5.43
N GLU A 118 12.67 27.26 -5.31
CA GLU A 118 11.44 27.51 -4.52
C GLU A 118 10.19 26.77 -5.03
N GLU A 119 10.21 26.21 -6.24
CA GLU A 119 9.13 25.38 -6.76
C GLU A 119 8.97 24.06 -5.99
N PHE A 120 10.00 23.65 -5.25
CA PHE A 120 9.94 22.43 -4.44
C PHE A 120 9.30 22.70 -3.07
N GLU A 121 8.21 22.04 -2.78
CA GLU A 121 7.44 22.15 -1.52
C GLU A 121 8.33 22.07 -0.27
N ARG A 122 9.42 21.28 -0.30
CA ARG A 122 10.37 21.17 0.81
C ARG A 122 11.12 22.44 1.13
N ILE A 123 11.42 23.26 0.13
CA ILE A 123 12.13 24.53 0.32
C ILE A 123 11.21 25.55 0.99
N VAL A 124 9.93 25.57 0.58
CA VAL A 124 8.91 26.35 1.28
C VAL A 124 8.83 25.95 2.75
N GLN A 125 8.86 24.64 3.06
CA GLN A 125 8.82 24.17 4.45
C GLN A 125 10.08 24.57 5.24
N ARG A 126 11.26 24.63 4.64
CA ARG A 126 12.47 25.15 5.31
C ARG A 126 12.32 26.61 5.70
N LYS A 127 11.83 27.44 4.79
CA LYS A 127 11.55 28.87 5.10
C LYS A 127 10.50 29.00 6.20
N THR A 128 9.43 28.23 6.13
CA THR A 128 8.39 28.15 7.17
C THR A 128 9.00 27.73 8.51
N TRP A 129 9.90 26.76 8.51
CA TRP A 129 10.56 26.30 9.72
C TRP A 129 11.43 27.39 10.36
N GLU A 130 12.23 28.12 9.59
CA GLU A 130 13.03 29.23 10.11
C GLU A 130 12.16 30.33 10.73
N LEU A 131 11.01 30.64 10.13
CA LEU A 131 10.02 31.55 10.71
C LEU A 131 9.45 31.02 12.03
N LEU A 132 9.08 29.73 12.08
CA LEU A 132 8.58 29.09 13.32
C LEU A 132 9.63 29.12 14.43
N LYS A 133 10.89 28.83 14.10
CA LYS A 133 12.02 28.94 15.06
C LYS A 133 12.11 30.34 15.67
N SER A 134 12.00 31.40 14.87
CA SER A 134 12.02 32.78 15.36
C SER A 134 10.84 33.11 16.31
N LYS A 135 9.79 32.30 16.28
CA LYS A 135 8.62 32.36 17.17
C LYS A 135 8.69 31.39 18.36
N GLY A 136 9.84 30.78 18.61
CA GLY A 136 10.09 29.92 19.78
C GLY A 136 9.77 28.44 19.57
N PHE A 137 9.47 28.01 18.34
CA PHE A 137 9.37 26.56 18.04
C PHE A 137 10.77 25.93 18.08
N SER A 138 10.87 24.73 18.67
CA SER A 138 12.12 24.00 18.72
C SER A 138 12.02 22.65 17.99
N GLU A 139 13.14 22.23 17.41
CA GLU A 139 13.28 20.95 16.71
C GLU A 139 12.89 19.77 17.62
N SER A 140 13.34 19.80 18.88
CA SER A 140 13.06 18.77 19.87
C SER A 140 11.56 18.63 20.19
N ARG A 141 10.81 19.73 20.22
CA ARG A 141 9.35 19.69 20.46
C ARG A 141 8.59 19.12 19.27
N VAL A 142 8.98 19.43 18.04
CA VAL A 142 8.38 18.84 16.84
C VAL A 142 8.69 17.35 16.77
N GLU A 143 9.92 16.95 17.08
CA GLU A 143 10.33 15.55 17.16
C GLU A 143 9.52 14.79 18.22
N LEU A 144 9.37 15.38 19.43
CA LEU A 144 8.56 14.80 20.49
C LEU A 144 7.10 14.62 20.06
N ALA A 145 6.51 15.60 19.38
CA ALA A 145 5.16 15.49 18.83
C ALA A 145 5.05 14.34 17.82
N ALA A 146 6.02 14.20 16.91
CA ALA A 146 6.06 13.09 15.97
C ALA A 146 6.19 11.73 16.67
N GLN A 147 7.00 11.63 17.72
CA GLN A 147 7.15 10.42 18.54
C GLN A 147 5.84 10.07 19.27
N HIS A 148 5.09 11.06 19.76
CA HIS A 148 3.77 10.83 20.34
C HIS A 148 2.79 10.25 19.29
N MET A 149 2.81 10.80 18.06
CA MET A 149 2.00 10.27 16.96
C MET A 149 2.43 8.86 16.55
N GLN A 150 3.74 8.54 16.60
CA GLN A 150 4.21 7.17 16.33
C GLN A 150 3.69 6.18 17.37
N ARG A 151 3.72 6.52 18.67
CA ARG A 151 3.18 5.66 19.74
C ARG A 151 1.68 5.43 19.58
N ALA A 152 0.92 6.51 19.35
CA ALA A 152 -0.52 6.43 19.14
C ALA A 152 -0.86 5.57 17.90
N HIS A 153 -0.13 5.79 16.79
CA HIS A 153 -0.27 4.99 15.59
C HIS A 153 -0.03 3.50 15.84
N HIS A 154 1.03 3.17 16.58
CA HIS A 154 1.37 1.78 16.91
C HIS A 154 0.27 1.13 17.75
N ALA A 155 -0.19 1.80 18.81
CA ALA A 155 -1.27 1.30 19.66
C ALA A 155 -2.57 1.05 18.87
N LEU A 156 -2.97 2.00 18.01
CA LEU A 156 -4.15 1.85 17.18
C LEU A 156 -4.02 0.69 16.18
N ASN A 157 -2.85 0.52 15.57
CA ASN A 157 -2.65 -0.58 14.63
C ASN A 157 -2.62 -1.95 15.32
N GLN A 158 -2.11 -2.07 16.54
CA GLN A 158 -2.16 -3.31 17.31
C GLN A 158 -3.59 -3.77 17.62
N MET A 159 -4.54 -2.84 17.72
CA MET A 159 -5.94 -3.17 17.97
C MET A 159 -6.68 -3.65 16.72
N LEU A 160 -6.22 -3.35 15.50
CA LEU A 160 -6.92 -3.72 14.27
C LEU A 160 -7.10 -5.23 14.09
N PRO A 161 -6.06 -6.09 14.28
CA PRO A 161 -6.24 -7.54 14.22
C PRO A 161 -7.25 -8.05 15.24
N ILE A 162 -7.25 -7.48 16.45
CA ILE A 162 -8.19 -7.87 17.54
C ILE A 162 -9.62 -7.57 17.11
N HIS A 163 -9.88 -6.34 16.66
CA HIS A 163 -11.21 -5.95 16.17
C HIS A 163 -11.65 -6.80 14.98
N PHE A 164 -10.74 -7.02 14.01
CA PHE A 164 -11.09 -7.84 12.85
C PHE A 164 -11.47 -9.28 13.27
N ASN A 165 -10.72 -9.91 14.17
CA ASN A 165 -11.03 -11.25 14.65
C ASN A 165 -12.39 -11.35 15.38
N GLN A 166 -12.84 -10.26 16.02
CA GLN A 166 -14.13 -10.23 16.71
C GLN A 166 -15.33 -10.11 15.77
N ILE A 167 -15.18 -9.30 14.70
CA ILE A 167 -16.30 -8.91 13.84
C ILE A 167 -16.20 -9.40 12.41
N GLY A 168 -15.05 -9.94 12.02
CA GLY A 168 -14.74 -10.25 10.62
C GLY A 168 -14.29 -11.67 10.40
N LYS A 169 -14.37 -12.09 9.14
CA LYS A 169 -13.80 -13.33 8.65
C LYS A 169 -13.31 -13.14 7.21
N GLN A 170 -12.43 -14.02 6.78
CA GLN A 170 -11.95 -14.08 5.41
C GLN A 170 -12.28 -15.43 4.80
N GLU A 171 -12.82 -15.43 3.61
CA GLU A 171 -13.01 -16.62 2.78
C GLU A 171 -12.34 -16.37 1.41
N LEU A 172 -11.20 -17.02 1.20
CA LEU A 172 -10.35 -16.80 0.02
C LEU A 172 -10.00 -15.30 -0.16
N THR A 173 -10.56 -14.67 -1.18
CA THR A 173 -10.35 -13.25 -1.52
C THR A 173 -11.42 -12.32 -0.97
N ASP A 174 -12.50 -12.85 -0.39
CA ASP A 174 -13.57 -12.06 0.17
C ASP A 174 -13.39 -11.85 1.68
N LEU A 175 -13.75 -10.67 2.15
CA LEU A 175 -13.86 -10.36 3.57
C LEU A 175 -15.33 -10.13 3.94
N PHE A 176 -15.64 -10.45 5.18
CA PHE A 176 -16.95 -10.27 5.78
C PHE A 176 -16.79 -9.54 7.10
N LEU A 177 -17.60 -8.53 7.35
CA LEU A 177 -17.68 -7.84 8.63
C LEU A 177 -19.12 -7.87 9.11
N GLN A 178 -19.33 -8.22 10.38
CA GLN A 178 -20.65 -8.08 11.01
C GLN A 178 -21.04 -6.61 10.99
N TYR A 179 -22.23 -6.30 10.44
CA TYR A 179 -22.62 -4.91 10.20
C TYR A 179 -22.69 -4.11 11.51
N ASP A 180 -23.43 -4.58 12.52
CA ASP A 180 -23.57 -3.87 13.78
C ASP A 180 -22.27 -3.84 14.57
N GLY A 181 -21.51 -4.94 14.58
CA GLY A 181 -20.19 -5.02 15.19
C GLY A 181 -19.21 -4.02 14.59
N PHE A 182 -19.21 -3.85 13.25
CA PHE A 182 -18.36 -2.87 12.59
C PHE A 182 -18.74 -1.42 12.96
N PHE A 183 -20.03 -1.09 12.96
CA PHE A 183 -20.49 0.27 13.31
C PHE A 183 -20.51 0.57 14.80
N SER A 184 -20.30 -0.42 15.67
CA SER A 184 -20.05 -0.20 17.10
C SER A 184 -18.61 0.18 17.42
N LEU A 185 -17.68 -0.03 16.51
CA LEU A 185 -16.28 0.41 16.68
C LEU A 185 -16.20 1.93 16.68
N ALA A 186 -15.21 2.47 17.39
CA ALA A 186 -14.89 3.90 17.29
C ALA A 186 -14.52 4.27 15.84
N ASP A 187 -14.88 5.47 15.43
CA ASP A 187 -14.74 5.97 14.05
C ASP A 187 -13.33 5.77 13.46
N GLU A 188 -12.30 5.97 14.28
CA GLU A 188 -10.90 5.79 13.85
C GLU A 188 -10.61 4.34 13.43
N PHE A 189 -11.18 3.34 14.14
CA PHE A 189 -11.01 1.94 13.75
C PHE A 189 -11.80 1.58 12.51
N GLN A 190 -13.00 2.15 12.31
CA GLN A 190 -13.74 1.99 11.07
C GLN A 190 -12.95 2.52 9.88
N VAL A 191 -12.39 3.73 9.98
CA VAL A 191 -11.56 4.36 8.95
C VAL A 191 -10.30 3.53 8.65
N ARG A 192 -9.62 3.05 9.70
CA ARG A 192 -8.42 2.24 9.57
C ARG A 192 -8.69 0.89 8.92
N LEU A 193 -9.75 0.20 9.32
CA LEU A 193 -10.13 -1.09 8.73
C LEU A 193 -10.49 -0.93 7.25
N ILE A 194 -11.33 0.04 6.86
CA ILE A 194 -11.64 0.29 5.45
C ILE A 194 -10.38 0.60 4.65
N SER A 195 -9.49 1.45 5.19
CA SER A 195 -8.23 1.78 4.53
C SER A 195 -7.33 0.56 4.34
N ALA A 196 -7.18 -0.26 5.38
CA ALA A 196 -6.38 -1.48 5.36
C ALA A 196 -6.95 -2.51 4.38
N ILE A 197 -8.27 -2.69 4.35
CA ILE A 197 -8.97 -3.58 3.42
C ILE A 197 -8.71 -3.18 1.98
N VAL A 198 -8.83 -1.88 1.64
CA VAL A 198 -8.55 -1.40 0.28
C VAL A 198 -7.08 -1.65 -0.08
N MET A 199 -6.15 -1.36 0.81
CA MET A 199 -4.73 -1.59 0.57
C MET A 199 -4.42 -3.06 0.33
N TRP A 200 -4.96 -3.95 1.17
CA TRP A 200 -4.77 -5.39 1.06
C TRP A 200 -5.35 -5.95 -0.25
N ASN A 201 -6.58 -5.57 -0.57
CA ASN A 201 -7.30 -6.14 -1.71
C ASN A 201 -6.64 -5.86 -3.07
N VAL A 202 -5.99 -4.68 -3.21
CA VAL A 202 -5.32 -4.26 -4.45
C VAL A 202 -3.80 -4.17 -4.33
N SER A 203 -3.23 -4.69 -3.24
CA SER A 203 -1.79 -4.66 -2.95
C SER A 203 -1.19 -3.25 -3.04
N SER A 204 -1.96 -2.22 -2.61
CA SER A 204 -1.53 -0.83 -2.66
C SER A 204 -0.59 -0.49 -1.51
N GLN A 205 0.47 0.25 -1.80
CA GLN A 205 1.38 0.82 -0.78
C GLN A 205 0.83 2.10 -0.14
N TYR A 206 -0.19 2.71 -0.75
CA TYR A 206 -0.74 4.00 -0.33
C TYR A 206 -2.13 3.82 0.23
N ARG A 207 -2.38 4.48 1.35
CA ARG A 207 -3.72 4.58 1.90
C ARG A 207 -4.64 5.40 0.98
N PRO A 208 -5.90 5.03 0.87
CA PRO A 208 -6.88 5.85 0.18
C PRO A 208 -7.04 7.21 0.87
N ARG A 209 -7.47 8.21 0.11
CA ARG A 209 -7.72 9.56 0.65
C ARG A 209 -8.81 9.50 1.74
N PHE A 210 -8.59 10.16 2.87
CA PHE A 210 -9.50 10.17 4.01
C PHE A 210 -10.96 10.49 3.64
N LYS A 211 -11.18 11.54 2.84
CA LYS A 211 -12.52 11.91 2.35
C LYS A 211 -13.20 10.79 1.55
N ALA A 212 -12.44 10.01 0.79
CA ALA A 212 -12.99 8.88 0.03
C ALA A 212 -13.40 7.73 0.96
N VAL A 213 -12.62 7.46 2.02
CA VAL A 213 -12.96 6.48 3.05
C VAL A 213 -14.24 6.88 3.79
N LEU A 214 -14.38 8.15 4.18
CA LEU A 214 -15.60 8.65 4.83
C LEU A 214 -16.84 8.50 3.93
N ASN A 215 -16.69 8.72 2.62
CA ASN A 215 -17.78 8.52 1.67
C ASN A 215 -18.19 7.04 1.59
N VAL A 216 -17.24 6.11 1.59
CA VAL A 216 -17.50 4.66 1.66
C VAL A 216 -18.26 4.32 2.94
N LEU A 217 -17.80 4.78 4.10
CA LEU A 217 -18.48 4.56 5.38
C LEU A 217 -19.92 5.05 5.37
N LYS A 218 -20.16 6.27 4.83
CA LYS A 218 -21.51 6.83 4.68
C LYS A 218 -22.42 5.95 3.81
N GLN A 219 -21.90 5.44 2.68
CA GLN A 219 -22.65 4.57 1.77
C GLN A 219 -22.99 3.23 2.44
N ILE A 220 -21.99 2.59 3.07
CA ILE A 220 -22.19 1.30 3.76
C ILE A 220 -23.21 1.45 4.91
N LYS A 221 -23.11 2.53 5.70
CA LYS A 221 -24.07 2.83 6.79
C LYS A 221 -25.51 2.96 6.27
N SER A 222 -25.68 3.45 5.04
CA SER A 222 -26.98 3.50 4.37
C SER A 222 -27.33 2.18 3.63
N LYS A 223 -26.60 1.09 3.87
CA LYS A 223 -26.75 -0.23 3.21
C LYS A 223 -26.63 -0.16 1.67
N LYS A 224 -25.97 0.89 1.14
CA LYS A 224 -25.69 1.05 -0.28
C LYS A 224 -24.35 0.39 -0.64
N THR A 225 -24.23 -0.05 -1.90
CA THR A 225 -22.94 -0.51 -2.43
C THR A 225 -21.98 0.67 -2.56
N ALA A 226 -20.75 0.49 -2.08
CA ALA A 226 -19.66 1.44 -2.21
C ALA A 226 -18.49 0.82 -2.97
N VAL A 227 -17.75 1.64 -3.72
CA VAL A 227 -16.54 1.20 -4.44
C VAL A 227 -15.40 2.18 -4.13
N LEU A 228 -14.23 1.64 -3.80
CA LEU A 228 -13.04 2.45 -3.55
C LEU A 228 -11.78 1.67 -3.97
N GLY A 229 -11.01 2.24 -4.90
CA GLY A 229 -9.71 1.72 -5.29
C GLY A 229 -9.76 0.26 -5.79
N GLY A 230 -10.80 -0.14 -6.53
CA GLY A 230 -10.94 -1.52 -7.01
C GLY A 230 -11.50 -2.50 -5.96
N THR A 231 -12.00 -1.99 -4.83
CA THR A 231 -12.66 -2.78 -3.77
C THR A 231 -14.13 -2.41 -3.70
N VAL A 232 -14.99 -3.42 -3.69
CA VAL A 232 -16.45 -3.28 -3.59
C VAL A 232 -16.91 -3.69 -2.20
N PHE A 233 -17.69 -2.84 -1.56
CA PHE A 233 -18.34 -3.06 -0.27
C PHE A 233 -19.84 -3.10 -0.48
N TYR A 234 -20.51 -4.14 -0.02
CA TYR A 234 -21.96 -4.23 -0.14
C TYR A 234 -22.58 -4.99 1.03
N HIS A 235 -23.84 -4.67 1.32
CA HIS A 235 -24.59 -5.35 2.37
C HIS A 235 -25.15 -6.67 1.83
N HIS A 236 -24.96 -7.77 2.59
CA HIS A 236 -25.49 -9.09 2.27
C HIS A 236 -25.69 -9.87 3.60
N ASP A 237 -26.89 -10.36 3.84
CA ASP A 237 -27.25 -11.21 4.99
C ASP A 237 -26.76 -10.67 6.35
N GLY A 238 -27.05 -9.39 6.65
CA GLY A 238 -26.65 -8.77 7.90
C GLY A 238 -25.15 -8.45 8.04
N GLN A 239 -24.37 -8.67 6.98
CA GLN A 239 -22.93 -8.44 6.93
C GLN A 239 -22.56 -7.41 5.87
N ILE A 240 -21.42 -6.79 6.06
CA ILE A 240 -20.71 -6.06 4.99
C ILE A 240 -19.83 -7.09 4.31
N ARG A 241 -20.14 -7.42 3.07
CA ARG A 241 -19.29 -8.27 2.25
C ARG A 241 -18.38 -7.39 1.38
N ILE A 242 -17.10 -7.76 1.31
CA ILE A 242 -16.07 -7.00 0.61
C ILE A 242 -15.39 -7.92 -0.39
N THR A 243 -15.29 -7.44 -1.63
CA THR A 243 -14.69 -8.20 -2.74
C THR A 243 -13.94 -7.28 -3.70
N THR A 244 -13.21 -7.83 -4.64
CA THR A 244 -12.53 -7.05 -5.69
C THR A 244 -13.55 -6.59 -6.75
N GLU A 245 -13.37 -5.41 -7.31
CA GLU A 245 -14.15 -4.94 -8.45
C GLU A 245 -13.74 -5.69 -9.73
N LEU A 246 -14.71 -6.30 -10.44
CA LEU A 246 -14.43 -7.06 -11.67
C LEU A 246 -13.65 -6.23 -12.70
N LYS A 247 -14.03 -4.96 -12.89
CA LYS A 247 -13.37 -4.03 -13.83
C LYS A 247 -11.87 -3.90 -13.57
N PHE A 248 -11.45 -4.05 -12.30
CA PHE A 248 -10.05 -3.93 -11.90
C PHE A 248 -9.20 -5.13 -12.33
N ILE A 249 -9.82 -6.30 -12.51
CA ILE A 249 -9.12 -7.57 -12.78
C ILE A 249 -9.49 -8.26 -14.08
N GLN A 250 -10.52 -7.82 -14.77
CA GLN A 250 -11.08 -8.50 -15.95
C GLN A 250 -10.08 -8.69 -17.10
N ASN A 251 -9.06 -7.83 -17.20
CA ASN A 251 -8.04 -7.89 -18.26
C ASN A 251 -6.77 -8.62 -17.81
N ILE A 252 -6.76 -9.19 -16.59
CA ILE A 252 -5.60 -9.92 -16.08
C ILE A 252 -5.76 -11.39 -16.43
N SER A 253 -4.83 -11.93 -17.21
CA SER A 253 -4.78 -13.35 -17.52
C SER A 253 -3.36 -13.89 -17.51
N VAL A 254 -3.21 -15.17 -17.20
CA VAL A 254 -1.93 -15.89 -17.25
C VAL A 254 -2.11 -17.26 -17.91
N LYS A 255 -1.12 -17.75 -18.64
CA LYS A 255 -1.15 -19.11 -19.19
C LYS A 255 -1.28 -20.14 -18.04
N CYS A 256 -2.12 -21.16 -18.23
CA CYS A 256 -2.34 -22.24 -17.27
C CYS A 256 -1.13 -23.20 -17.26
N LYS A 257 0.04 -22.66 -16.89
CA LYS A 257 1.32 -23.40 -16.80
C LYS A 257 1.75 -23.47 -15.33
N SER A 258 2.25 -24.63 -14.92
CA SER A 258 2.72 -24.85 -13.54
C SER A 258 3.64 -23.73 -13.06
N LYS A 259 3.46 -23.32 -11.81
CA LYS A 259 4.13 -22.21 -11.12
C LYS A 259 3.74 -20.79 -11.58
N ASN A 260 2.99 -20.61 -12.66
CA ASN A 260 2.45 -19.29 -12.99
C ASN A 260 1.45 -18.86 -11.90
N ALA A 261 1.42 -17.56 -11.59
CA ALA A 261 0.50 -17.01 -10.62
C ALA A 261 -0.45 -15.99 -11.28
N TRP A 262 -1.74 -16.15 -11.04
CA TRP A 262 -2.74 -15.17 -11.43
C TRP A 262 -2.98 -14.19 -10.26
N ARG A 263 -2.85 -12.91 -10.51
CA ARG A 263 -2.90 -11.83 -9.50
C ARG A 263 -1.90 -12.00 -8.35
N ASP A 264 -0.84 -12.78 -8.53
CA ASP A 264 0.15 -13.12 -7.48
C ASP A 264 -0.44 -13.83 -6.24
N ILE A 265 -1.70 -14.25 -6.30
CA ILE A 265 -2.44 -14.90 -5.21
C ILE A 265 -2.99 -16.29 -5.56
N TRP A 266 -2.99 -16.67 -6.83
CA TRP A 266 -3.46 -17.98 -7.28
C TRP A 266 -2.39 -18.66 -8.12
N VAL A 267 -1.75 -19.68 -7.58
CA VAL A 267 -0.69 -20.43 -8.26
C VAL A 267 -1.27 -21.64 -8.99
N VAL A 268 -0.91 -21.77 -10.27
CA VAL A 268 -1.25 -22.92 -11.09
C VAL A 268 -0.49 -24.17 -10.60
N LYS A 269 -1.21 -25.23 -10.22
CA LYS A 269 -0.67 -26.53 -9.78
C LYS A 269 -0.68 -27.58 -10.88
N LYS A 270 -1.75 -27.61 -11.69
CA LYS A 270 -1.87 -28.52 -12.84
C LYS A 270 -1.91 -27.72 -14.13
N GLU A 271 -1.03 -28.08 -15.05
CA GLU A 271 -0.95 -27.45 -16.37
C GLU A 271 -2.06 -27.98 -17.29
N ILE A 272 -2.65 -27.10 -18.06
CA ILE A 272 -3.55 -27.44 -19.18
C ILE A 272 -3.03 -26.74 -20.42
N LYS A 273 -2.72 -27.50 -21.46
CA LYS A 273 -2.25 -26.96 -22.74
C LYS A 273 -3.31 -26.02 -23.34
N GLU A 274 -2.85 -24.93 -23.94
CA GLU A 274 -3.69 -23.91 -24.58
C GLU A 274 -4.67 -23.18 -23.65
N ALA A 275 -4.67 -23.50 -22.34
CA ALA A 275 -5.53 -22.86 -21.38
C ALA A 275 -4.87 -21.63 -20.74
N TYR A 276 -5.71 -20.73 -20.24
CA TYR A 276 -5.30 -19.59 -19.44
C TYR A 276 -6.23 -19.43 -18.22
N VAL A 277 -5.70 -18.78 -17.20
CA VAL A 277 -6.44 -18.41 -15.98
C VAL A 277 -6.77 -16.93 -16.05
N SER A 278 -8.05 -16.61 -15.84
CA SER A 278 -8.53 -15.24 -15.71
C SER A 278 -9.71 -15.20 -14.73
N ALA A 279 -10.26 -14.01 -14.45
CA ALA A 279 -11.54 -13.92 -13.73
C ALA A 279 -12.63 -14.67 -14.51
N ILE A 280 -13.54 -15.36 -13.80
CA ILE A 280 -14.73 -15.97 -14.42
C ILE A 280 -15.47 -14.93 -15.27
N GLY A 281 -15.59 -13.71 -14.77
CA GLY A 281 -16.20 -12.61 -15.51
C GLY A 281 -17.70 -12.82 -15.80
N ILE A 282 -18.24 -11.95 -16.61
CA ILE A 282 -19.66 -12.01 -17.01
C ILE A 282 -19.90 -13.22 -17.91
N GLU A 283 -19.03 -13.43 -18.89
CA GLU A 283 -19.21 -14.49 -19.91
C GLU A 283 -18.98 -15.88 -19.34
N GLY A 284 -17.96 -16.08 -18.51
CA GLY A 284 -17.77 -17.36 -17.81
C GLY A 284 -18.91 -17.66 -16.82
N ASN A 285 -19.44 -16.63 -16.15
CA ASN A 285 -20.60 -16.80 -15.27
C ASN A 285 -21.86 -17.27 -15.99
N LYS A 286 -22.07 -16.91 -17.27
CA LYS A 286 -23.19 -17.43 -18.07
C LYS A 286 -23.07 -18.95 -18.24
N GLN A 287 -21.87 -19.49 -18.35
CA GLN A 287 -21.59 -20.90 -18.60
C GLN A 287 -21.70 -21.78 -17.34
N LEU A 288 -21.79 -21.20 -16.14
CA LEU A 288 -21.98 -21.94 -14.90
C LEU A 288 -23.41 -22.48 -14.77
N SER A 289 -23.55 -23.68 -14.18
CA SER A 289 -24.83 -24.30 -13.84
C SER A 289 -25.55 -23.51 -12.73
N ARG A 290 -26.84 -23.80 -12.52
CA ARG A 290 -27.61 -23.21 -11.40
C ARG A 290 -27.01 -23.55 -10.04
N MET A 291 -26.56 -24.81 -9.84
CA MET A 291 -25.93 -25.26 -8.61
C MET A 291 -24.62 -24.49 -8.34
N GLN A 292 -23.75 -24.37 -9.34
CA GLN A 292 -22.53 -23.57 -9.21
C GLN A 292 -22.81 -22.10 -8.92
N LYS A 293 -23.86 -21.52 -9.51
CA LYS A 293 -24.28 -20.15 -9.25
C LYS A 293 -24.80 -19.92 -7.82
N SER A 294 -25.37 -20.92 -7.16
CA SER A 294 -25.87 -20.80 -5.79
C SER A 294 -24.76 -20.84 -4.72
N MET A 295 -23.55 -21.30 -5.04
CA MET A 295 -22.47 -21.46 -4.06
C MET A 295 -21.94 -20.13 -3.49
N MET A 296 -22.04 -19.03 -4.25
CA MET A 296 -21.64 -17.71 -3.76
C MET A 296 -22.36 -16.59 -4.51
N PRO A 297 -22.51 -15.39 -3.91
CA PRO A 297 -23.14 -14.23 -4.56
C PRO A 297 -22.46 -13.85 -5.86
N TYR A 298 -23.22 -13.28 -6.78
CA TYR A 298 -22.77 -12.91 -8.12
C TYR A 298 -21.47 -12.09 -8.11
N ARG A 299 -21.39 -11.06 -7.28
CA ARG A 299 -20.20 -10.16 -7.21
C ARG A 299 -18.93 -10.89 -6.81
N SER A 300 -19.03 -11.84 -5.87
CA SER A 300 -17.90 -12.66 -5.43
C SER A 300 -17.54 -13.73 -6.45
N ARG A 301 -18.54 -14.28 -7.12
CA ARG A 301 -18.37 -15.36 -8.11
C ARG A 301 -17.65 -14.91 -9.37
N VAL A 302 -18.01 -13.77 -9.93
CA VAL A 302 -17.43 -13.27 -11.19
C VAL A 302 -15.94 -12.88 -11.06
N ILE A 303 -15.45 -12.66 -9.85
CA ILE A 303 -14.04 -12.33 -9.62
C ILE A 303 -13.17 -13.54 -9.31
N GLN A 304 -13.78 -14.71 -9.12
CA GLN A 304 -13.04 -15.95 -8.87
C GLN A 304 -12.24 -16.36 -10.11
N PRO A 305 -11.14 -17.12 -9.91
CA PRO A 305 -10.37 -17.66 -11.03
C PRO A 305 -11.18 -18.68 -11.82
N GLY A 306 -11.21 -18.53 -13.12
CA GLY A 306 -11.69 -19.52 -14.09
C GLY A 306 -10.53 -19.96 -14.99
N ILE A 307 -10.57 -21.22 -15.44
CA ILE A 307 -9.64 -21.76 -16.41
C ILE A 307 -10.38 -21.86 -17.75
N PHE A 308 -9.82 -21.24 -18.78
CA PHE A 308 -10.44 -21.11 -20.09
C PHE A 308 -9.56 -21.70 -21.19
N ILE A 309 -10.20 -22.31 -22.19
CA ILE A 309 -9.60 -22.57 -23.51
C ILE A 309 -10.38 -21.74 -24.50
N LYS A 310 -9.74 -20.79 -25.20
CA LYS A 310 -10.38 -19.75 -25.98
C LYS A 310 -11.38 -19.00 -25.07
N GLU A 311 -12.69 -19.04 -25.42
CA GLU A 311 -13.74 -18.38 -24.62
C GLU A 311 -14.56 -19.36 -23.76
N LYS A 312 -14.26 -20.67 -23.83
CA LYS A 312 -14.97 -21.70 -23.09
C LYS A 312 -14.40 -21.85 -21.69
N LEU A 313 -15.24 -21.69 -20.66
CA LEU A 313 -14.89 -21.98 -19.29
C LEU A 313 -14.78 -23.52 -19.12
N ILE A 314 -13.58 -23.99 -18.81
CA ILE A 314 -13.33 -25.43 -18.62
C ILE A 314 -13.57 -25.81 -17.17
N CYS A 315 -13.17 -24.92 -16.23
CA CYS A 315 -13.28 -25.20 -14.82
C CYS A 315 -13.22 -23.90 -13.98
N ALA A 316 -13.89 -23.91 -12.83
CA ALA A 316 -13.91 -22.83 -11.86
C ALA A 316 -13.41 -23.38 -10.49
N PRO A 317 -12.10 -23.41 -10.23
CA PRO A 317 -11.49 -24.16 -9.11
C PRO A 317 -11.99 -23.80 -7.71
N THR A 318 -12.56 -22.61 -7.51
CA THR A 318 -13.16 -22.17 -6.23
C THR A 318 -14.63 -22.54 -6.08
N ILE A 319 -15.27 -23.01 -7.14
CA ILE A 319 -16.69 -23.34 -7.19
C ILE A 319 -16.89 -24.82 -7.46
N ASP A 320 -15.95 -25.43 -8.20
CA ASP A 320 -16.05 -26.78 -8.70
C ASP A 320 -15.04 -27.67 -7.99
N SER A 321 -15.53 -28.62 -7.20
CA SER A 321 -14.72 -29.55 -6.41
C SER A 321 -13.83 -30.47 -7.28
N GLU A 322 -14.27 -30.84 -8.49
CA GLU A 322 -13.50 -31.70 -9.37
C GLU A 322 -12.20 -31.04 -9.85
N CYS A 323 -12.18 -29.72 -9.94
CA CYS A 323 -10.99 -28.99 -10.36
C CYS A 323 -10.37 -28.10 -9.28
N ALA A 324 -10.76 -28.25 -8.03
CA ALA A 324 -10.20 -27.48 -6.91
C ALA A 324 -8.65 -27.58 -6.82
N ASN A 325 -8.08 -28.70 -7.25
CA ASN A 325 -6.63 -28.94 -7.20
C ASN A 325 -5.83 -28.29 -8.35
N TYR A 326 -6.47 -27.60 -9.29
CA TYR A 326 -5.76 -26.96 -10.41
C TYR A 326 -5.07 -25.66 -10.01
N LEU A 327 -5.66 -24.94 -9.04
CA LEU A 327 -5.09 -23.73 -8.48
C LEU A 327 -4.96 -23.84 -6.96
N SER A 328 -3.95 -23.21 -6.40
CA SER A 328 -3.87 -23.02 -4.95
C SER A 328 -3.84 -21.52 -4.61
N PHE A 329 -4.58 -21.16 -3.58
CA PHE A 329 -4.52 -19.82 -3.01
C PHE A 329 -3.23 -19.65 -2.21
N CYS A 330 -2.46 -18.60 -2.52
CA CYS A 330 -1.21 -18.25 -1.83
C CYS A 330 -1.19 -16.77 -1.39
N GLY A 331 -2.34 -16.10 -1.47
CA GLY A 331 -2.47 -14.71 -1.04
C GLY A 331 -2.22 -14.57 0.47
N ILE A 332 -1.68 -13.41 0.86
CA ILE A 332 -1.50 -13.05 2.27
C ILE A 332 -2.88 -12.94 2.91
N LYS A 333 -3.08 -13.62 4.05
CA LYS A 333 -4.33 -13.45 4.82
C LYS A 333 -4.44 -12.01 5.32
N PHE A 334 -5.66 -11.49 5.37
CA PHE A 334 -5.88 -10.11 5.81
C PHE A 334 -5.40 -9.87 7.25
N ILE A 335 -5.55 -10.86 8.12
CA ILE A 335 -5.04 -10.79 9.49
C ILE A 335 -3.52 -10.63 9.52
N ASP A 336 -2.78 -11.38 8.69
CA ASP A 336 -1.32 -11.29 8.60
C ASP A 336 -0.89 -9.94 8.01
N PHE A 337 -1.66 -9.41 7.05
CA PHE A 337 -1.48 -8.06 6.52
C PHE A 337 -1.62 -7.00 7.63
N LEU A 338 -2.66 -7.07 8.48
CA LEU A 338 -2.85 -6.15 9.60
C LEU A 338 -1.70 -6.22 10.61
N MET A 339 -1.15 -7.41 10.87
CA MET A 339 -0.02 -7.59 11.79
C MET A 339 1.32 -7.08 11.22
N SER A 340 1.43 -6.96 9.90
CA SER A 340 2.67 -6.53 9.23
C SER A 340 2.73 -5.02 8.96
N HIS A 341 1.69 -4.27 9.22
CA HIS A 341 1.51 -2.84 8.92
C HIS A 341 1.12 -2.05 10.15
#